data_8d6077840c011f8baa29a138f02e9b44
#
_entry.id   8d6077840c011f8baa29a138f02e9b44
#
_cell.length_a   1.000
_cell.length_b   1.000
_cell.length_c   1.000
_cell.angle_alpha   90.00
_cell.angle_beta   90.00
_cell.angle_gamma   90.00
#
_symmetry.space_group_name_H-M   'P 1'
#
loop_
_entity.id
_entity.type
_entity.pdbx_description
1 polymer ?
#
loop_
_entity_poly.entity_id
_entity_poly.type
_entity_poly.pdbx_seq_one_letter_code
_entity_poly.pdbx_strand_id
1 'polypeptide(L)' 'MASVLAPDYQRVLEVLAGSKEALSCKELAAGLGMEPVPAKVEGVRSKANQLVGRDWLLKKPSGRFVIAPGLRGGGS' A
#
# COMPACT_ATOMS: atom_id res chain seq x y z
N MET A 1 11.11 -14.50 -6.54
CA MET A 1 11.74 -14.11 -5.30
C MET A 1 11.06 -12.92 -4.68
N ALA A 2 10.74 -13.06 -3.45
CA ALA A 2 10.14 -11.96 -2.73
C ALA A 2 11.07 -10.76 -2.65
N SER A 3 12.33 -10.99 -2.87
CA SER A 3 13.33 -9.96 -2.78
C SER A 3 13.19 -8.85 -3.78
N VAL A 4 12.27 -8.99 -4.73
CA VAL A 4 12.07 -7.94 -5.72
C VAL A 4 11.45 -6.70 -5.12
N LEU A 5 10.85 -6.81 -3.93
CA LEU A 5 10.25 -5.66 -3.27
C LEU A 5 11.13 -5.15 -2.15
N ALA A 6 11.30 -3.84 -2.12
CA ALA A 6 11.99 -3.21 -1.01
C ALA A 6 11.18 -3.41 0.27
N PRO A 7 11.84 -3.42 1.44
CA PRO A 7 11.12 -3.57 2.71
C PRO A 7 10.00 -2.57 2.90
N ASP A 8 10.17 -1.34 2.42
CA ASP A 8 9.13 -0.33 2.54
C ASP A 8 7.85 -0.74 1.83
N TYR A 9 7.99 -1.30 0.63
CA TYR A 9 6.82 -1.75 -0.11
C TYR A 9 6.16 -2.94 0.57
N GLN A 10 6.96 -3.83 1.11
CA GLN A 10 6.43 -4.98 1.83
C GLN A 10 5.61 -4.53 3.03
N ARG A 11 6.07 -3.51 3.73
CA ARG A 11 5.34 -2.99 4.89
C ARG A 11 4.02 -2.38 4.49
N VAL A 12 3.98 -1.67 3.36
CA VAL A 12 2.72 -1.13 2.86
C VAL A 12 1.73 -2.26 2.62
N LEU A 13 2.19 -3.33 1.99
CA LEU A 13 1.32 -4.48 1.73
C LEU A 13 0.86 -5.14 3.03
N GLU A 14 1.75 -5.25 4.02
CA GLU A 14 1.39 -5.84 5.29
C GLU A 14 0.32 -5.04 6.02
N VAL A 15 0.46 -3.71 5.99
CA VAL A 15 -0.52 -2.85 6.64
C VAL A 15 -1.88 -3.02 5.98
N LEU A 16 -1.90 -3.06 4.65
CA LEU A 16 -3.15 -3.24 3.92
C LEU A 16 -3.74 -4.62 4.13
N ALA A 17 -2.88 -5.64 4.20
CA ALA A 17 -3.36 -7.00 4.42
C ALA A 17 -4.01 -7.15 5.79
N GLY A 18 -3.53 -6.39 6.78
CA GLY A 18 -4.12 -6.44 8.10
C GLY A 18 -5.35 -5.57 8.26
N SER A 19 -5.68 -4.78 7.24
CA SER A 19 -6.82 -3.90 7.30
C SER A 19 -8.00 -4.53 6.57
N LYS A 20 -9.19 -4.35 7.11
CA LYS A 20 -10.40 -4.86 6.47
C LYS A 20 -10.94 -3.88 5.45
N GLU A 21 -10.46 -2.68 5.45
CA GLU A 21 -10.96 -1.62 4.58
C GLU A 21 -9.83 -0.97 3.82
N ALA A 22 -10.20 -0.29 2.74
CA ALA A 22 -9.23 0.49 2.00
C ALA A 22 -8.66 1.59 2.90
N LEU A 23 -7.38 1.88 2.73
CA LEU A 23 -6.69 2.88 3.54
C LEU A 23 -6.23 4.05 2.68
N SER A 24 -6.38 5.26 3.20
CA SER A 24 -5.83 6.45 2.57
C SER A 24 -4.32 6.50 2.82
N CYS A 25 -3.65 7.42 2.12
CA CYS A 25 -2.21 7.59 2.33
C CYS A 25 -1.89 7.97 3.77
N LYS A 26 -2.73 8.79 4.39
CA LYS A 26 -2.53 9.16 5.79
C LYS A 26 -2.66 7.94 6.70
N GLU A 27 -3.67 7.12 6.43
CA GLU A 27 -3.90 5.92 7.22
C GLU A 27 -2.75 4.93 7.04
N LEU A 28 -2.25 4.82 5.81
CA LEU A 28 -1.10 3.97 5.56
C LEU A 28 0.12 4.48 6.32
N ALA A 29 0.36 5.79 6.31
CA ALA A 29 1.48 6.35 7.03
C ALA A 29 1.38 6.04 8.52
N ALA A 30 0.19 6.19 9.07
CA ALA A 30 -0.04 5.89 10.49
C ALA A 30 0.23 4.42 10.77
N GLY A 31 -0.24 3.54 9.87
CA GLY A 31 -0.02 2.11 10.03
C GLY A 31 1.44 1.72 9.93
N LEU A 32 2.22 2.52 9.21
CA LEU A 32 3.65 2.29 9.08
C LEU A 32 4.45 2.90 10.23
N GLY A 33 3.77 3.55 11.16
CA GLY A 33 4.45 4.19 12.28
C GLY A 33 5.03 5.55 11.96
N MET A 34 4.58 6.16 10.88
CA MET A 34 5.06 7.47 10.47
C MET A 34 4.09 8.55 10.89
N GLU A 35 4.63 9.75 11.10
CA GLU A 35 3.77 10.89 11.33
C GLU A 35 3.07 11.27 10.03
N PRO A 36 1.78 11.60 10.07
CA PRO A 36 1.04 11.93 8.85
C PRO A 36 1.27 13.37 8.40
N VAL A 37 2.54 13.74 8.26
CA VAL A 37 2.92 15.05 7.76
C VAL A 37 3.04 14.99 6.24
N PRO A 38 2.84 16.12 5.54
CA PRO A 38 2.78 16.09 4.07
C PRO A 38 3.96 15.40 3.41
N ALA A 39 5.17 15.64 3.86
CA ALA A 39 6.34 15.03 3.22
C ALA A 39 6.30 13.51 3.32
N LYS A 40 5.92 12.99 4.48
CA LYS A 40 5.89 11.55 4.66
C LYS A 40 4.70 10.93 3.95
N VAL A 41 3.56 11.62 3.96
CA VAL A 41 2.38 11.14 3.25
C VAL A 41 2.64 11.08 1.76
N GLU A 42 3.36 12.05 1.21
CA GLU A 42 3.70 12.03 -0.21
C GLU A 42 4.61 10.86 -0.55
N GLY A 43 5.54 10.53 0.33
CA GLY A 43 6.39 9.36 0.13
C GLY A 43 5.59 8.08 0.10
N VAL A 44 4.62 7.96 1.00
CA VAL A 44 3.74 6.79 1.03
C VAL A 44 2.90 6.73 -0.23
N ARG A 45 2.37 7.88 -0.65
CA ARG A 45 1.56 7.93 -1.87
C ARG A 45 2.36 7.46 -3.08
N SER A 46 3.59 7.92 -3.17
CA SER A 46 4.45 7.53 -4.29
C SER A 46 4.66 6.02 -4.32
N LYS A 47 4.94 5.43 -3.16
CA LYS A 47 5.13 4.00 -3.08
C LYS A 47 3.85 3.24 -3.43
N ALA A 48 2.72 3.71 -2.90
CA ALA A 48 1.45 3.06 -3.19
C ALA A 48 1.13 3.12 -4.67
N ASN A 49 1.38 4.27 -5.31
CA ASN A 49 1.12 4.40 -6.74
C ASN A 49 2.01 3.48 -7.56
N GLN A 50 3.25 3.28 -7.14
CA GLN A 50 4.13 2.35 -7.84
C GLN A 50 3.59 0.92 -7.73
N LEU A 51 3.06 0.57 -6.57
CA LEU A 51 2.47 -0.76 -6.41
C LEU A 51 1.20 -0.91 -7.23
N VAL A 52 0.41 0.17 -7.35
CA VAL A 52 -0.75 0.15 -8.24
C VAL A 52 -0.31 -0.10 -9.68
N GLY A 53 0.76 0.55 -10.10
CA GLY A 53 1.27 0.36 -11.45
C GLY A 53 1.76 -1.04 -11.72
N ARG A 54 2.06 -1.81 -10.68
CA ARG A 54 2.49 -3.20 -10.82
C ARG A 54 1.36 -4.18 -10.55
N ASP A 55 0.13 -3.66 -10.43
CA ASP A 55 -1.06 -4.47 -10.18
C ASP A 55 -1.03 -5.17 -8.81
N TRP A 56 -0.27 -4.64 -7.88
CA TRP A 56 -0.23 -5.18 -6.51
C TRP A 56 -1.28 -4.53 -5.64
N LEU A 57 -1.65 -3.29 -5.97
CA LEU A 57 -2.69 -2.55 -5.25
C LEU A 57 -3.70 -2.02 -6.24
N LEU A 58 -4.90 -1.74 -5.73
CA LEU A 58 -5.92 -1.02 -6.48
C LEU A 58 -6.17 0.30 -5.78
N LYS A 59 -6.35 1.35 -6.56
CA LYS A 59 -6.69 2.65 -6.03
C LYS A 59 -8.17 2.89 -6.26
N LYS A 60 -8.88 3.18 -5.19
CA LYS A 60 -10.30 3.46 -5.29
C LYS A 60 -10.55 4.92 -5.63
N PRO A 61 -11.74 5.23 -6.19
CA PRO A 61 -12.05 6.62 -6.53
C PRO A 61 -11.94 7.57 -5.34
N SER A 62 -12.10 7.07 -4.14
CA SER A 62 -11.98 7.89 -2.94
C SER A 62 -10.54 8.23 -2.59
N GLY A 63 -9.58 7.70 -3.34
CA GLY A 63 -8.17 7.92 -3.05
C GLY A 63 -7.60 6.91 -2.07
N ARG A 64 -8.34 5.89 -1.73
CA ARG A 64 -7.88 4.84 -0.82
C ARG A 64 -7.33 3.68 -1.61
N PHE A 65 -6.51 2.89 -0.94
CA PHE A 65 -5.83 1.76 -1.58
C PHE A 65 -6.25 0.46 -0.92
N VAL A 66 -6.31 -0.60 -1.74
CA VAL A 66 -6.54 -1.96 -1.24
C VAL A 66 -5.59 -2.89 -1.97
N ILE A 67 -5.33 -4.05 -1.39
CA ILE A 67 -4.55 -5.07 -2.08
C ILE A 67 -5.37 -5.61 -3.25
N ALA A 68 -4.73 -5.70 -4.40
CA ALA A 68 -5.40 -6.20 -5.59
C ALA A 68 -5.80 -7.66 -5.39
N PRO A 69 -7.03 -8.01 -5.74
CA PRO A 69 -7.48 -9.40 -5.57
C PRO A 69 -6.60 -10.41 -6.29
N GLY A 70 -6.09 -10.05 -7.46
CA GLY A 70 -5.23 -10.94 -8.21
C GLY A 70 -3.95 -11.28 -7.48
N LEU A 71 -3.43 -10.33 -6.71
CA LEU A 71 -2.22 -10.58 -5.93
C LEU A 71 -2.47 -11.63 -4.87
N ARG A 72 -3.59 -11.52 -4.18
CA ARG A 72 -3.92 -12.45 -3.11
C ARG A 72 -4.19 -13.83 -3.64
N GLY A 73 -4.96 -13.88 -4.69
CA GLY A 73 -5.29 -15.15 -5.30
C GLY A 73 -4.22 -15.64 -6.23
N GLY A 74 -3.27 -14.78 -6.54
CA GLY A 74 -2.22 -15.09 -7.50
C GLY A 74 -1.40 -16.27 -7.09
N GLY A 75 -1.37 -16.53 -5.82
CA GLY A 75 -0.69 -17.71 -5.35
C GLY A 75 -1.41 -18.97 -5.72
N SER A 76 -2.63 -18.84 -6.10
CA SER A 76 -3.44 -20.00 -6.44
C SER A 76 -3.49 -20.22 -7.91
#